data_af694c2c5d07df357d91b3f4d6242bd9
#
_entry.id   af694c2c5d07df357d91b3f4d6242bd9
#
_cell.length_a   1.000
_cell.length_b   1.000
_cell.length_c   1.000
_cell.angle_alpha   90.00
_cell.angle_beta   90.00
_cell.angle_gamma   90.00
#
_symmetry.space_group_name_H-M   'P 1'
#
loop_
_entity.id
_entity.type
_entity.pdbx_description
1 polymer ?
#
loop_
_entity_poly.entity_id
_entity_poly.type
_entity_poly.pdbx_seq_one_letter_code
_entity_poly.pdbx_strand_id
1 'polypeptide(L)'
;TDAPVAPPTQKGIFGYGHDGSSLSMTNLISSSGVVATDVTGVGTARQSLAAAGYGSDKAIFGYGVNATPYVSLTNLVSNSGVVATDTTGVGTARGYLAAANYGLDKVIFGYGYGGANSSLTNLVSSSGVVATDTTGVGSARRTLAATGYGTDKAIFGYGYDGSSRNSMTNLVSNTGVVASDTGGVGTARNDLAAASYGTDKAIFGYGSTGSNVSLTNLVSNTGVVSADVTGVGTARLAPAATNYGGDKAIFGYGSTGSNVSMTNLVSNSGVVATDTTGVGTVRNSLSAAGYSLSA
;
A
#
# COMPACT_ATOMS: atom_id res chain seq x y z
N THR A 1 -3.29 28.29 -14.54
CA THR A 1 -3.68 27.11 -15.34
C THR A 1 -3.26 25.89 -14.53
N ASP A 2 -4.24 25.12 -14.04
CA ASP A 2 -3.97 23.86 -13.34
C ASP A 2 -3.17 22.96 -14.26
N ALA A 3 -2.08 22.37 -13.73
CA ALA A 3 -1.34 21.37 -14.46
C ALA A 3 -2.30 20.20 -14.81
N PRO A 4 -2.22 19.62 -16.00
CA PRO A 4 -3.10 18.52 -16.36
C PRO A 4 -2.90 17.37 -15.38
N VAL A 5 -4.00 16.93 -14.75
CA VAL A 5 -4.00 15.76 -13.88
C VAL A 5 -3.57 14.54 -14.72
N ALA A 6 -2.53 13.84 -14.26
CA ALA A 6 -2.12 12.62 -14.92
C ALA A 6 -3.28 11.60 -14.94
N PRO A 7 -3.54 10.92 -16.06
CA PRO A 7 -4.58 9.89 -16.08
C PRO A 7 -4.25 8.79 -15.05
N PRO A 8 -5.27 8.26 -14.35
CA PRO A 8 -5.05 7.23 -13.34
C PRO A 8 -4.58 5.93 -13.96
N THR A 9 -3.78 5.15 -13.21
CA THR A 9 -3.24 3.88 -13.67
C THR A 9 -4.33 2.85 -13.94
N GLN A 10 -4.17 2.09 -15.03
CA GLN A 10 -5.15 1.12 -15.51
C GLN A 10 -4.90 -0.29 -14.96
N LYS A 11 -3.66 -0.63 -14.68
CA LYS A 11 -3.24 -1.98 -14.25
C LYS A 11 -2.60 -1.92 -12.87
N GLY A 12 -2.60 -3.05 -12.18
CA GLY A 12 -1.97 -3.19 -10.89
C GLY A 12 -1.03 -4.39 -10.81
N ILE A 13 -0.26 -4.46 -9.76
CA ILE A 13 0.64 -5.56 -9.46
C ILE A 13 0.62 -5.84 -7.97
N PHE A 14 0.40 -7.11 -7.59
CA PHE A 14 0.72 -7.65 -6.28
C PHE A 14 2.14 -8.22 -6.32
N GLY A 15 2.95 -8.00 -5.28
CA GLY A 15 4.31 -8.52 -5.29
C GLY A 15 4.87 -8.86 -3.93
N TYR A 16 5.81 -9.83 -3.93
CA TYR A 16 6.53 -10.28 -2.76
C TYR A 16 5.63 -10.95 -1.72
N GLY A 17 5.98 -10.88 -0.43
CA GLY A 17 5.19 -11.42 0.66
C GLY A 17 5.76 -12.68 1.29
N HIS A 18 4.90 -13.43 2.02
CA HIS A 18 5.29 -14.58 2.84
C HIS A 18 4.28 -15.71 2.76
N ASP A 19 4.75 -16.94 2.49
CA ASP A 19 3.95 -18.17 2.47
C ASP A 19 4.42 -19.23 3.49
N GLY A 20 5.38 -18.89 4.31
CA GLY A 20 6.22 -19.70 5.19
C GLY A 20 7.68 -19.31 4.99
N SER A 21 7.97 -18.69 3.85
CA SER A 21 9.25 -18.08 3.48
C SER A 21 9.01 -16.74 2.81
N SER A 22 10.02 -15.86 2.79
CA SER A 22 9.94 -14.62 2.01
C SER A 22 9.93 -14.95 0.51
N LEU A 23 9.10 -14.21 -0.24
CA LEU A 23 8.89 -14.41 -1.68
C LEU A 23 9.29 -13.16 -2.48
N SER A 24 9.55 -13.34 -3.78
CA SER A 24 9.77 -12.26 -4.75
C SER A 24 8.81 -12.33 -5.95
N MET A 25 7.91 -13.32 -5.99
CA MET A 25 6.94 -13.50 -7.07
C MET A 25 5.93 -12.34 -7.15
N THR A 26 5.33 -12.19 -8.32
CA THR A 26 4.33 -11.14 -8.57
C THR A 26 3.11 -11.69 -9.30
N ASN A 27 1.97 -10.98 -9.18
CA ASN A 27 0.75 -11.24 -9.96
C ASN A 27 0.28 -9.92 -10.56
N LEU A 28 0.13 -9.88 -11.85
CA LEU A 28 -0.38 -8.71 -12.55
C LEU A 28 -1.91 -8.64 -12.41
N ILE A 29 -2.44 -7.43 -12.39
CA ILE A 29 -3.87 -7.15 -12.33
C ILE A 29 -4.22 -6.40 -13.61
N SER A 30 -5.20 -6.91 -14.38
CA SER A 30 -5.70 -6.25 -15.57
C SER A 30 -6.53 -5.00 -15.25
N SER A 31 -6.83 -4.19 -16.26
CA SER A 31 -7.73 -3.04 -16.15
C SER A 31 -9.18 -3.41 -15.80
N SER A 32 -9.54 -4.68 -15.86
CA SER A 32 -10.83 -5.21 -15.41
C SER A 32 -10.79 -5.83 -14.02
N GLY A 33 -9.64 -5.81 -13.32
CA GLY A 33 -9.48 -6.35 -11.98
C GLY A 33 -9.20 -7.86 -11.91
N VAL A 34 -8.88 -8.48 -13.05
CA VAL A 34 -8.52 -9.91 -13.10
C VAL A 34 -7.06 -10.07 -12.69
N VAL A 35 -6.82 -10.91 -11.69
CA VAL A 35 -5.47 -11.26 -11.22
C VAL A 35 -4.92 -12.40 -12.07
N ALA A 36 -3.73 -12.24 -12.61
CA ALA A 36 -3.01 -13.27 -13.38
C ALA A 36 -2.30 -14.25 -12.42
N THR A 37 -1.92 -15.42 -12.97
CA THR A 37 -1.10 -16.42 -12.27
C THR A 37 0.27 -15.85 -11.87
N ASP A 38 0.98 -16.56 -11.00
CA ASP A 38 2.29 -16.17 -10.51
C ASP A 38 3.31 -15.96 -11.63
N VAL A 39 4.03 -14.85 -11.56
CA VAL A 39 5.21 -14.55 -12.37
C VAL A 39 6.44 -14.78 -11.50
N THR A 40 7.45 -15.45 -12.05
CA THR A 40 8.72 -15.71 -11.37
C THR A 40 9.29 -14.44 -10.78
N GLY A 41 9.68 -14.50 -9.52
CA GLY A 41 10.17 -13.35 -8.77
C GLY A 41 11.51 -12.82 -9.27
N VAL A 42 11.67 -11.51 -9.11
CA VAL A 42 12.91 -10.78 -9.42
C VAL A 42 13.40 -10.09 -8.15
N GLY A 43 14.71 -10.06 -7.96
CA GLY A 43 15.34 -9.45 -6.79
C GLY A 43 15.25 -10.28 -5.52
N THR A 44 15.69 -9.70 -4.42
CA THR A 44 15.72 -10.33 -3.11
C THR A 44 14.33 -10.59 -2.58
N ALA A 45 14.01 -11.86 -2.28
CA ALA A 45 12.75 -12.26 -1.68
C ALA A 45 12.56 -11.58 -0.31
N ARG A 46 11.40 -10.96 -0.07
CA ARG A 46 11.11 -10.23 1.17
C ARG A 46 9.62 -10.05 1.42
N GLN A 47 9.29 -9.73 2.65
CA GLN A 47 7.93 -9.48 3.12
C GLN A 47 7.85 -8.13 3.86
N SER A 48 6.64 -7.70 4.21
CA SER A 48 6.41 -6.47 4.99
C SER A 48 7.07 -5.23 4.38
N LEU A 49 7.14 -5.21 3.06
CA LEU A 49 7.61 -4.12 2.22
C LEU A 49 6.45 -3.18 1.89
N ALA A 50 6.73 -2.07 1.23
CA ALA A 50 5.70 -1.15 0.74
C ALA A 50 5.86 -0.93 -0.77
N ALA A 51 4.77 -0.49 -1.42
CA ALA A 51 4.79 -0.16 -2.84
C ALA A 51 3.83 0.98 -3.17
N ALA A 52 4.17 1.75 -4.19
CA ALA A 52 3.29 2.79 -4.74
C ALA A 52 3.67 3.10 -6.21
N GLY A 53 2.74 3.75 -6.92
CA GLY A 53 2.97 4.21 -8.29
C GLY A 53 3.80 5.50 -8.33
N TYR A 54 4.73 5.62 -9.27
CA TYR A 54 5.51 6.84 -9.57
C TYR A 54 5.57 7.11 -11.07
N GLY A 55 5.97 8.32 -11.46
CA GLY A 55 6.18 8.69 -12.86
C GLY A 55 4.91 8.54 -13.71
N SER A 56 3.75 8.58 -13.10
CA SER A 56 2.41 8.42 -13.67
C SER A 56 2.05 6.99 -14.12
N ASP A 57 3.01 6.20 -14.62
CA ASP A 57 2.77 4.92 -15.30
C ASP A 57 3.62 3.75 -14.79
N LYS A 58 4.42 3.96 -13.75
CA LYS A 58 5.36 3.00 -13.17
C LYS A 58 5.07 2.75 -11.70
N ALA A 59 5.69 1.73 -11.11
CA ALA A 59 5.59 1.45 -9.70
C ALA A 59 6.97 1.13 -9.08
N ILE A 60 7.04 1.21 -7.76
CA ILE A 60 8.23 0.88 -6.99
C ILE A 60 7.83 0.02 -5.79
N PHE A 61 8.55 -1.08 -5.59
CA PHE A 61 8.56 -1.84 -4.34
C PHE A 61 9.78 -1.43 -3.52
N GLY A 62 9.64 -1.24 -2.22
CA GLY A 62 10.78 -0.81 -1.41
C GLY A 62 10.78 -1.33 0.02
N TYR A 63 11.99 -1.42 0.57
CA TYR A 63 12.23 -1.82 1.95
C TYR A 63 11.78 -3.26 2.24
N GLY A 64 11.47 -3.56 3.52
CA GLY A 64 10.94 -4.84 3.94
C GLY A 64 11.90 -5.68 4.75
N VAL A 65 11.54 -6.97 4.91
CA VAL A 65 12.29 -7.94 5.72
C VAL A 65 12.62 -9.15 4.85
N ASN A 66 13.88 -9.54 4.81
CA ASN A 66 14.32 -10.82 4.27
C ASN A 66 14.82 -11.69 5.44
N ALA A 67 13.93 -12.54 5.98
CA ALA A 67 14.15 -13.32 7.20
C ALA A 67 14.64 -12.42 8.38
N THR A 68 15.87 -12.06 8.39
CA THR A 68 16.61 -11.01 9.11
C THR A 68 17.89 -10.74 8.28
N PRO A 69 18.28 -9.51 7.98
CA PRO A 69 17.88 -8.22 8.56
C PRO A 69 16.76 -7.50 7.78
N TYR A 70 16.35 -6.32 8.30
CA TYR A 70 15.62 -5.32 7.53
C TYR A 70 16.47 -4.80 6.37
N VAL A 71 15.82 -4.44 5.26
CA VAL A 71 16.51 -3.91 4.09
C VAL A 71 15.90 -2.58 3.65
N SER A 72 16.67 -1.79 2.89
CA SER A 72 16.20 -0.57 2.21
C SER A 72 16.26 -0.70 0.68
N LEU A 73 16.45 -1.91 0.16
CA LEU A 73 16.44 -2.23 -1.27
C LEU A 73 15.14 -1.78 -1.94
N THR A 74 15.24 -1.41 -3.21
CA THR A 74 14.06 -1.11 -4.04
C THR A 74 14.11 -1.85 -5.37
N ASN A 75 12.91 -2.08 -5.95
CA ASN A 75 12.74 -2.64 -7.30
C ASN A 75 11.76 -1.76 -8.05
N LEU A 76 12.21 -1.22 -9.16
CA LEU A 76 11.35 -0.45 -10.05
C LEU A 76 10.50 -1.38 -10.90
N VAL A 77 9.28 -0.97 -11.19
CA VAL A 77 8.35 -1.67 -12.09
C VAL A 77 8.08 -0.79 -13.29
N SER A 78 8.29 -1.33 -14.47
CA SER A 78 8.02 -0.62 -15.72
C SER A 78 6.51 -0.45 -15.97
N ASN A 79 6.15 0.38 -16.94
CA ASN A 79 4.77 0.55 -17.40
C ASN A 79 4.17 -0.68 -18.11
N SER A 80 4.97 -1.72 -18.32
CA SER A 80 4.53 -3.04 -18.78
C SER A 80 4.44 -4.08 -17.66
N GLY A 81 4.69 -3.69 -16.40
CA GLY A 81 4.64 -4.58 -15.23
C GLY A 81 5.89 -5.43 -15.01
N VAL A 82 6.98 -5.13 -15.69
CA VAL A 82 8.25 -5.85 -15.51
C VAL A 82 8.99 -5.26 -14.30
N VAL A 83 9.31 -6.14 -13.34
CA VAL A 83 10.09 -5.79 -12.15
C VAL A 83 11.57 -5.83 -12.48
N ALA A 84 12.29 -4.76 -12.16
CA ALA A 84 13.75 -4.69 -12.30
C ALA A 84 14.46 -5.37 -11.11
N THR A 85 15.74 -5.69 -11.28
CA THR A 85 16.61 -6.19 -10.22
C THR A 85 16.75 -5.17 -9.08
N ASP A 86 17.30 -5.62 -7.95
CA ASP A 86 17.48 -4.78 -6.77
C ASP A 86 18.32 -3.54 -7.07
N THR A 87 17.84 -2.40 -6.62
CA THR A 87 18.61 -1.16 -6.51
C THR A 87 19.10 -1.03 -5.07
N THR A 88 20.36 -0.63 -4.91
CA THR A 88 20.96 -0.39 -3.59
C THR A 88 20.09 0.51 -2.75
N GLY A 89 19.85 0.10 -1.52
CA GLY A 89 18.97 0.80 -0.60
C GLY A 89 19.47 2.18 -0.17
N VAL A 90 18.52 3.08 0.05
CA VAL A 90 18.75 4.43 0.57
C VAL A 90 17.96 4.58 1.87
N GLY A 91 18.55 5.27 2.85
CA GLY A 91 17.94 5.51 4.15
C GLY A 91 17.97 4.30 5.10
N THR A 92 17.35 4.46 6.26
CA THR A 92 17.30 3.47 7.32
C THR A 92 16.50 2.25 6.91
N ALA A 93 17.13 1.08 6.93
CA ALA A 93 16.49 -0.20 6.63
C ALA A 93 15.35 -0.50 7.62
N ARG A 94 14.15 -0.81 7.10
CA ARG A 94 12.96 -1.08 7.92
C ARG A 94 11.91 -1.88 7.17
N GLY A 95 11.06 -2.59 7.90
CA GLY A 95 9.87 -3.27 7.37
C GLY A 95 8.60 -2.72 8.00
N TYR A 96 7.43 -3.30 7.64
CA TYR A 96 6.13 -2.91 8.19
C TYR A 96 5.78 -1.42 8.00
N LEU A 97 6.35 -0.82 6.98
CA LEU A 97 6.14 0.57 6.56
C LEU A 97 4.99 0.65 5.56
N ALA A 98 4.59 1.85 5.22
CA ALA A 98 3.61 2.09 4.16
C ALA A 98 4.18 3.02 3.08
N ALA A 99 3.56 3.03 1.90
CA ALA A 99 3.89 3.94 0.83
C ALA A 99 2.64 4.47 0.13
N ALA A 100 2.73 5.68 -0.38
CA ALA A 100 1.67 6.30 -1.14
C ALA A 100 2.25 7.21 -2.24
N ASN A 101 1.49 7.37 -3.31
CA ASN A 101 1.77 8.38 -4.32
C ASN A 101 1.27 9.76 -3.86
N TYR A 102 2.01 10.82 -4.21
CA TYR A 102 1.65 12.22 -4.00
C TYR A 102 2.18 13.08 -5.15
N GLY A 103 1.71 14.32 -5.26
CA GLY A 103 2.21 15.29 -6.24
C GLY A 103 2.09 14.79 -7.69
N LEU A 104 1.12 13.93 -7.99
CA LEU A 104 0.79 13.32 -9.28
C LEU A 104 1.74 12.18 -9.71
N ASP A 105 3.05 12.28 -9.45
CA ASP A 105 4.07 11.41 -10.05
C ASP A 105 5.17 10.94 -9.08
N LYS A 106 5.04 11.28 -7.81
CA LYS A 106 6.02 10.99 -6.75
C LYS A 106 5.48 9.99 -5.74
N VAL A 107 6.38 9.43 -4.94
CA VAL A 107 6.04 8.48 -3.86
C VAL A 107 6.69 8.92 -2.56
N ILE A 108 6.03 8.61 -1.46
CA ILE A 108 6.58 8.69 -0.12
C ILE A 108 6.51 7.30 0.53
N PHE A 109 7.65 6.81 1.01
CA PHE A 109 7.71 5.71 1.98
C PHE A 109 7.71 6.31 3.39
N GLY A 110 6.97 5.73 4.32
CA GLY A 110 6.93 6.29 5.67
C GLY A 110 6.69 5.27 6.77
N TYR A 111 7.18 5.66 7.96
CA TYR A 111 6.99 4.91 9.19
C TYR A 111 7.69 3.54 9.18
N GLY A 112 7.18 2.56 9.93
CA GLY A 112 7.68 1.19 9.95
C GLY A 112 8.53 0.85 11.17
N TYR A 113 9.32 -0.23 11.06
CA TYR A 113 10.10 -0.80 12.15
C TYR A 113 11.48 -1.28 11.67
N GLY A 114 12.52 -0.86 12.35
CA GLY A 114 13.92 -1.24 12.09
C GLY A 114 14.70 -1.53 13.37
N GLY A 115 14.03 -2.19 14.35
CA GLY A 115 14.54 -2.36 15.72
C GLY A 115 13.76 -1.52 16.73
N ALA A 116 13.20 -0.40 16.27
CA ALA A 116 12.22 0.43 16.98
C ALA A 116 11.17 0.94 15.97
N ASN A 117 9.99 1.34 16.45
CA ASN A 117 9.01 2.03 15.61
C ASN A 117 9.59 3.36 15.11
N SER A 118 9.29 3.70 13.89
CA SER A 118 9.82 4.87 13.20
C SER A 118 8.68 5.73 12.65
N SER A 119 8.92 7.05 12.56
CA SER A 119 8.13 8.00 11.79
C SER A 119 8.92 8.61 10.62
N LEU A 120 10.13 8.14 10.36
CA LEU A 120 10.97 8.56 9.22
C LEU A 120 10.23 8.41 7.90
N THR A 121 10.53 9.30 6.95
CA THR A 121 10.01 9.20 5.59
C THR A 121 11.13 9.33 4.56
N ASN A 122 10.91 8.74 3.38
CA ASN A 122 11.78 8.86 2.21
C ASN A 122 10.93 9.25 1.02
N LEU A 123 11.25 10.37 0.42
CA LEU A 123 10.59 10.83 -0.80
C LEU A 123 11.20 10.11 -2.01
N VAL A 124 10.37 9.82 -3.00
CA VAL A 124 10.78 9.23 -4.28
C VAL A 124 10.42 10.19 -5.39
N SER A 125 11.37 10.50 -6.25
CA SER A 125 11.16 11.37 -7.39
C SER A 125 10.29 10.72 -8.47
N SER A 126 9.83 11.51 -9.44
CA SER A 126 9.14 11.04 -10.65
C SER A 126 9.98 10.10 -11.54
N SER A 127 11.30 10.01 -11.31
CA SER A 127 12.20 9.06 -11.97
C SER A 127 12.48 7.79 -11.13
N GLY A 128 11.85 7.65 -9.94
CA GLY A 128 12.03 6.48 -9.07
C GLY A 128 13.27 6.55 -8.17
N VAL A 129 13.90 7.70 -8.04
CA VAL A 129 15.07 7.89 -7.15
C VAL A 129 14.59 8.15 -5.73
N VAL A 130 15.03 7.30 -4.79
CA VAL A 130 14.72 7.44 -3.36
C VAL A 130 15.69 8.42 -2.72
N ALA A 131 15.15 9.40 -1.99
CA ALA A 131 15.92 10.35 -1.19
C ALA A 131 16.29 9.76 0.18
N THR A 132 17.30 10.35 0.84
CA THR A 132 17.68 10.04 2.22
C THR A 132 16.53 10.28 3.20
N ASP A 133 16.68 9.77 4.43
CA ASP A 133 15.67 9.92 5.48
C ASP A 133 15.34 11.38 5.75
N THR A 134 14.06 11.66 5.83
CA THR A 134 13.51 12.92 6.37
C THR A 134 13.05 12.66 7.80
N THR A 135 13.34 13.60 8.70
CA THR A 135 12.89 13.52 10.10
C THR A 135 11.39 13.27 10.17
N GLY A 136 11.01 12.29 10.95
CA GLY A 136 9.63 11.86 11.06
C GLY A 136 8.73 12.88 11.75
N VAL A 137 7.46 12.86 11.37
CA VAL A 137 6.39 13.65 11.95
C VAL A 137 5.32 12.70 12.50
N GLY A 138 4.76 13.06 13.65
CA GLY A 138 3.74 12.27 14.33
C GLY A 138 4.27 11.05 15.07
N SER A 139 3.37 10.27 15.62
CA SER A 139 3.66 9.09 16.45
C SER A 139 4.31 7.98 15.64
N ALA A 140 5.49 7.54 16.04
CA ALA A 140 6.21 6.44 15.41
C ALA A 140 5.40 5.14 15.51
N ARG A 141 5.15 4.47 14.38
CA ARG A 141 4.31 3.27 14.32
C ARG A 141 4.63 2.39 13.11
N ARG A 142 4.14 1.16 13.14
CA ARG A 142 4.33 0.14 12.11
C ARG A 142 2.99 -0.49 11.71
N THR A 143 2.99 -1.33 10.67
CA THR A 143 1.80 -2.05 10.17
C THR A 143 0.59 -1.14 9.91
N LEU A 144 0.89 0.08 9.51
CA LEU A 144 -0.06 1.08 9.05
C LEU A 144 -0.30 0.91 7.55
N ALA A 145 -1.29 1.60 7.01
CA ALA A 145 -1.51 1.68 5.57
C ALA A 145 -1.38 3.11 5.07
N ALA A 146 -1.16 3.27 3.77
CA ALA A 146 -1.13 4.57 3.12
C ALA A 146 -1.66 4.48 1.69
N THR A 147 -2.19 5.58 1.19
CA THR A 147 -2.69 5.71 -0.18
C THR A 147 -2.83 7.17 -0.60
N GLY A 148 -2.93 7.41 -1.90
CA GLY A 148 -3.26 8.73 -2.43
C GLY A 148 -4.73 9.08 -2.27
N TYR A 149 -5.04 10.40 -2.15
CA TYR A 149 -6.38 10.98 -2.20
C TYR A 149 -6.31 12.39 -2.80
N GLY A 150 -7.45 12.96 -3.18
CA GLY A 150 -7.55 14.34 -3.66
C GLY A 150 -6.70 14.60 -4.90
N THR A 151 -6.44 13.59 -5.71
CA THR A 151 -5.61 13.55 -6.91
C THR A 151 -4.10 13.69 -6.69
N ASP A 152 -3.63 14.54 -5.77
CA ASP A 152 -2.21 14.90 -5.61
C ASP A 152 -1.67 14.77 -4.17
N LYS A 153 -2.48 14.31 -3.23
CA LYS A 153 -2.15 14.18 -1.81
C LYS A 153 -2.13 12.73 -1.37
N ALA A 154 -1.56 12.48 -0.18
CA ALA A 154 -1.55 11.16 0.41
C ALA A 154 -1.95 11.18 1.89
N ILE A 155 -2.28 10.01 2.41
CA ILE A 155 -2.65 9.81 3.81
C ILE A 155 -1.99 8.53 4.32
N PHE A 156 -1.35 8.62 5.48
CA PHE A 156 -0.98 7.46 6.32
C PHE A 156 -2.05 7.29 7.39
N GLY A 157 -2.45 6.06 7.68
CA GLY A 157 -3.47 5.82 8.69
C GLY A 157 -3.30 4.53 9.46
N TYR A 158 -3.83 4.55 10.70
CA TYR A 158 -3.89 3.40 11.60
C TYR A 158 -2.51 2.89 12.03
N GLY A 159 -2.39 1.59 12.35
CA GLY A 159 -1.13 0.94 12.71
C GLY A 159 -0.96 0.67 14.20
N TYR A 160 0.26 0.30 14.59
CA TYR A 160 0.63 -0.11 15.95
C TYR A 160 1.85 0.65 16.45
N ASP A 161 1.75 1.32 17.61
CA ASP A 161 2.81 2.16 18.16
C ASP A 161 3.78 1.41 19.11
N GLY A 162 3.58 0.10 19.28
CA GLY A 162 4.37 -0.73 20.19
C GLY A 162 3.62 -1.07 21.50
N SER A 163 2.58 -0.33 21.82
CA SER A 163 1.71 -0.56 22.98
C SER A 163 0.24 -0.78 22.56
N SER A 164 -0.24 -0.01 21.60
CA SER A 164 -1.65 0.02 21.21
C SER A 164 -1.83 0.09 19.69
N ARG A 165 -2.95 -0.44 19.22
CA ARG A 165 -3.44 -0.16 17.87
C ARG A 165 -3.99 1.26 17.81
N ASN A 166 -3.83 1.90 16.68
CA ASN A 166 -4.22 3.29 16.48
C ASN A 166 -5.20 3.41 15.31
N SER A 167 -6.02 4.48 15.34
CA SER A 167 -6.83 4.94 14.21
C SER A 167 -6.45 6.33 13.73
N MET A 168 -5.37 6.92 14.31
CA MET A 168 -4.87 8.24 13.90
C MET A 168 -4.40 8.25 12.46
N THR A 169 -4.40 9.43 11.84
CA THR A 169 -3.94 9.64 10.48
C THR A 169 -2.97 10.81 10.37
N ASN A 170 -2.14 10.80 9.33
CA ASN A 170 -1.28 11.91 8.94
C ASN A 170 -1.50 12.20 7.47
N LEU A 171 -1.93 13.41 7.18
CA LEU A 171 -2.08 13.87 5.79
C LEU A 171 -0.71 14.23 5.22
N VAL A 172 -0.54 14.01 3.93
CA VAL A 172 0.65 14.37 3.17
C VAL A 172 0.25 15.36 2.09
N SER A 173 0.91 16.51 2.05
CA SER A 173 0.68 17.52 1.03
C SER A 173 1.17 17.06 -0.35
N ASN A 174 0.79 17.80 -1.40
CA ASN A 174 1.29 17.57 -2.76
C ASN A 174 2.80 17.89 -2.95
N THR A 175 3.46 18.40 -1.92
CA THR A 175 4.92 18.60 -1.87
C THR A 175 5.63 17.53 -1.03
N GLY A 176 4.89 16.55 -0.47
CA GLY A 176 5.45 15.48 0.34
C GLY A 176 5.66 15.82 1.82
N VAL A 177 5.10 16.94 2.29
CA VAL A 177 5.16 17.32 3.72
C VAL A 177 4.10 16.55 4.50
N VAL A 178 4.54 15.82 5.51
CA VAL A 178 3.66 15.07 6.43
C VAL A 178 3.17 16.00 7.54
N ALA A 179 1.86 16.05 7.74
CA ALA A 179 1.24 16.79 8.84
C ALA A 179 1.30 16.00 10.17
N SER A 180 1.12 16.70 11.30
CA SER A 180 0.98 16.09 12.62
C SER A 180 -0.19 15.12 12.68
N ASP A 181 -0.24 14.31 13.75
CA ASP A 181 -1.30 13.34 13.98
C ASP A 181 -2.68 14.03 14.02
N THR A 182 -3.62 13.48 13.26
CA THR A 182 -5.03 13.82 13.35
C THR A 182 -5.74 12.73 14.16
N GLY A 183 -6.62 13.13 15.06
CA GLY A 183 -7.40 12.22 15.89
C GLY A 183 -8.09 11.13 15.07
N GLY A 184 -8.00 9.91 15.53
CA GLY A 184 -8.46 8.74 14.80
C GLY A 184 -9.99 8.66 14.66
N VAL A 185 -10.43 8.11 13.54
CA VAL A 185 -11.82 7.79 13.27
C VAL A 185 -11.95 6.28 13.03
N GLY A 186 -13.04 5.70 13.51
CA GLY A 186 -13.28 4.27 13.42
C GLY A 186 -12.45 3.43 14.38
N THR A 187 -12.58 2.11 14.26
CA THR A 187 -11.95 1.12 15.15
C THR A 187 -10.43 1.07 14.91
N ALA A 188 -9.66 1.27 15.96
CA ALA A 188 -8.20 1.18 15.95
C ALA A 188 -7.73 -0.22 15.54
N ARG A 189 -6.86 -0.31 14.52
CA ARG A 189 -6.37 -1.58 13.96
C ARG A 189 -5.02 -1.44 13.27
N ASN A 190 -4.38 -2.56 13.05
CA ASN A 190 -3.11 -2.68 12.35
C ASN A 190 -3.20 -3.77 11.27
N ASP A 191 -2.13 -3.95 10.48
CA ASP A 191 -2.07 -4.93 9.39
C ASP A 191 -3.23 -4.82 8.39
N LEU A 192 -3.64 -3.60 8.10
CA LEU A 192 -4.67 -3.23 7.15
C LEU A 192 -4.03 -2.84 5.81
N ALA A 193 -4.86 -2.69 4.77
CA ALA A 193 -4.42 -2.15 3.49
C ALA A 193 -5.23 -0.90 3.12
N ALA A 194 -4.74 -0.15 2.13
CA ALA A 194 -5.43 1.02 1.60
C ALA A 194 -5.20 1.16 0.09
N ALA A 195 -6.19 1.71 -0.60
CA ALA A 195 -6.11 2.01 -2.02
C ALA A 195 -6.94 3.25 -2.36
N SER A 196 -6.58 3.93 -3.44
CA SER A 196 -7.40 4.99 -4.03
C SER A 196 -8.49 4.41 -4.93
N TYR A 197 -9.65 5.09 -5.01
CA TYR A 197 -10.77 4.78 -5.90
C TYR A 197 -11.48 6.08 -6.30
N GLY A 198 -12.35 6.01 -7.31
CA GLY A 198 -13.19 7.14 -7.75
C GLY A 198 -12.37 8.35 -8.19
N THR A 199 -11.14 8.16 -8.62
CA THR A 199 -10.15 9.15 -9.08
C THR A 199 -9.55 10.07 -8.00
N ASP A 200 -10.30 10.38 -6.92
CA ASP A 200 -9.89 11.35 -5.90
C ASP A 200 -10.12 10.92 -4.45
N LYS A 201 -10.66 9.71 -4.23
CA LYS A 201 -11.00 9.17 -2.92
C LYS A 201 -10.11 7.99 -2.56
N ALA A 202 -10.19 7.57 -1.29
CA ALA A 202 -9.45 6.42 -0.81
C ALA A 202 -10.26 5.57 0.17
N ILE A 203 -9.79 4.35 0.42
CA ILE A 203 -10.39 3.40 1.34
C ILE A 203 -9.29 2.70 2.13
N PHE A 204 -9.47 2.63 3.45
CA PHE A 204 -8.75 1.72 4.33
C PHE A 204 -9.62 0.49 4.56
N GLY A 205 -9.03 -0.70 4.57
CA GLY A 205 -9.81 -1.93 4.75
C GLY A 205 -9.07 -3.08 5.41
N TYR A 206 -9.86 -3.96 6.04
CA TYR A 206 -9.41 -5.17 6.71
C TYR A 206 -8.49 -4.89 7.90
N GLY A 207 -7.62 -5.86 8.25
CA GLY A 207 -6.65 -5.74 9.33
C GLY A 207 -7.03 -6.48 10.60
N SER A 208 -6.43 -6.09 11.72
CA SER A 208 -6.60 -6.73 13.02
C SER A 208 -6.88 -5.73 14.13
N THR A 209 -7.88 -6.01 14.96
CA THR A 209 -8.20 -5.34 16.23
C THR A 209 -7.74 -6.17 17.44
N GLY A 210 -7.05 -7.28 17.20
CA GLY A 210 -6.78 -8.41 18.08
C GLY A 210 -7.40 -9.67 17.50
N SER A 211 -8.46 -9.50 16.71
CA SER A 211 -9.02 -10.50 15.79
C SER A 211 -9.06 -9.91 14.40
N ASN A 212 -9.07 -10.75 13.38
CA ASN A 212 -9.19 -10.31 12.00
C ASN A 212 -10.54 -9.62 11.77
N VAL A 213 -10.51 -8.53 10.99
CA VAL A 213 -11.73 -7.78 10.63
C VAL A 213 -11.78 -7.54 9.12
N SER A 214 -13.00 -7.29 8.61
CA SER A 214 -13.24 -6.85 7.23
C SER A 214 -13.80 -5.42 7.16
N LEU A 215 -13.75 -4.68 8.27
CA LEU A 215 -14.18 -3.27 8.35
C LEU A 215 -13.47 -2.41 7.31
N THR A 216 -14.18 -1.41 6.79
CA THR A 216 -13.59 -0.39 5.91
C THR A 216 -13.92 1.02 6.37
N ASN A 217 -13.06 1.98 6.02
CA ASN A 217 -13.28 3.41 6.22
C ASN A 217 -13.00 4.13 4.91
N LEU A 218 -13.97 4.86 4.42
CA LEU A 218 -13.82 5.68 3.22
C LEU A 218 -13.09 6.97 3.58
N VAL A 219 -12.29 7.46 2.65
CA VAL A 219 -11.59 8.74 2.76
C VAL A 219 -12.09 9.65 1.66
N SER A 220 -12.54 10.85 2.03
CA SER A 220 -12.99 11.87 1.07
C SER A 220 -11.82 12.45 0.28
N ASN A 221 -12.12 13.19 -0.77
CA ASN A 221 -11.13 13.95 -1.55
C ASN A 221 -10.46 15.09 -0.77
N THR A 222 -10.92 15.38 0.44
CA THR A 222 -10.30 16.35 1.36
C THR A 222 -9.50 15.67 2.48
N GLY A 223 -9.41 14.31 2.47
CA GLY A 223 -8.66 13.53 3.46
C GLY A 223 -9.43 13.23 4.74
N VAL A 224 -10.74 13.47 4.77
CA VAL A 224 -11.58 13.14 5.93
C VAL A 224 -11.92 11.66 5.91
N VAL A 225 -11.57 10.95 6.99
CA VAL A 225 -11.89 9.53 7.17
C VAL A 225 -13.30 9.40 7.75
N SER A 226 -14.12 8.53 7.16
CA SER A 226 -15.46 8.21 7.66
C SER A 226 -15.44 7.19 8.81
N ALA A 227 -16.54 7.08 9.55
CA ALA A 227 -16.76 5.98 10.49
C ALA A 227 -16.67 4.61 9.80
N ASP A 228 -16.58 3.54 10.61
CA ASP A 228 -16.53 2.17 10.11
C ASP A 228 -17.75 1.83 9.27
N VAL A 229 -17.49 1.22 8.11
CA VAL A 229 -18.48 0.55 7.29
C VAL A 229 -18.41 -0.94 7.59
N THR A 230 -19.56 -1.59 7.76
CA THR A 230 -19.65 -3.04 7.98
C THR A 230 -18.86 -3.78 6.91
N GLY A 231 -17.99 -4.68 7.35
CA GLY A 231 -17.10 -5.41 6.48
C GLY A 231 -17.81 -6.34 5.51
N VAL A 232 -17.24 -6.49 4.33
CA VAL A 232 -17.66 -7.42 3.29
C VAL A 232 -16.52 -8.40 3.03
N GLY A 233 -16.88 -9.65 2.77
CA GLY A 233 -15.92 -10.73 2.55
C GLY A 233 -15.25 -11.24 3.82
N THR A 234 -14.33 -12.17 3.65
CA THR A 234 -13.64 -12.86 4.74
C THR A 234 -12.66 -11.94 5.47
N ALA A 235 -12.86 -11.81 6.79
CA ALA A 235 -12.00 -11.02 7.66
C ALA A 235 -10.55 -11.56 7.65
N ARG A 236 -9.57 -10.68 7.41
CA ARG A 236 -8.15 -11.06 7.30
C ARG A 236 -7.20 -9.92 7.62
N LEU A 237 -6.00 -10.26 8.03
CA LEU A 237 -4.91 -9.32 8.27
C LEU A 237 -3.86 -9.39 7.15
N ALA A 238 -3.03 -8.33 7.07
CA ALA A 238 -1.93 -8.19 6.14
C ALA A 238 -2.28 -8.48 4.66
N PRO A 239 -3.46 -8.04 4.16
CA PRO A 239 -3.71 -8.02 2.72
C PRO A 239 -2.89 -6.91 2.08
N ALA A 240 -2.82 -6.89 0.74
CA ALA A 240 -2.40 -5.74 -0.02
C ALA A 240 -3.58 -5.12 -0.77
N ALA A 241 -3.45 -3.87 -1.19
CA ALA A 241 -4.46 -3.20 -2.00
C ALA A 241 -3.83 -2.22 -2.99
N THR A 242 -4.48 -2.06 -4.13
CA THR A 242 -4.10 -1.08 -5.16
C THR A 242 -5.31 -0.67 -5.98
N ASN A 243 -5.16 0.41 -6.74
CA ASN A 243 -6.13 0.82 -7.74
C ASN A 243 -5.93 0.05 -9.07
N TYR A 244 -7.00 -0.04 -9.87
CA TYR A 244 -7.02 -0.56 -11.24
C TYR A 244 -8.17 0.10 -12.03
N GLY A 245 -8.16 -0.06 -13.36
CA GLY A 245 -9.23 0.40 -14.25
C GLY A 245 -9.46 1.91 -14.19
N GLY A 246 -8.48 2.66 -13.68
CA GLY A 246 -8.52 4.11 -13.59
C GLY A 246 -9.28 4.67 -12.40
N ASP A 247 -10.31 3.99 -11.89
CA ASP A 247 -11.20 4.52 -10.85
C ASP A 247 -11.65 3.48 -9.79
N LYS A 248 -11.15 2.25 -9.86
CA LYS A 248 -11.51 1.14 -8.99
C LYS A 248 -10.32 0.70 -8.14
N ALA A 249 -10.60 -0.12 -7.12
CA ALA A 249 -9.57 -0.69 -6.28
C ALA A 249 -9.79 -2.19 -6.04
N ILE A 250 -8.77 -2.86 -5.56
CA ILE A 250 -8.80 -4.29 -5.23
C ILE A 250 -8.01 -4.51 -3.94
N PHE A 251 -8.59 -5.26 -3.00
CA PHE A 251 -7.90 -5.87 -1.89
C PHE A 251 -7.59 -7.32 -2.25
N GLY A 252 -6.40 -7.81 -1.92
CA GLY A 252 -6.06 -9.20 -2.22
C GLY A 252 -5.13 -9.83 -1.20
N TYR A 253 -5.19 -11.17 -1.15
CA TYR A 253 -4.33 -12.00 -0.31
C TYR A 253 -4.54 -11.72 1.20
N GLY A 254 -3.54 -12.05 2.02
CA GLY A 254 -3.57 -11.85 3.47
C GLY A 254 -3.66 -13.17 4.25
N SER A 255 -4.02 -13.08 5.52
CA SER A 255 -4.13 -14.24 6.41
C SER A 255 -5.43 -14.23 7.22
N THR A 256 -6.11 -15.36 7.26
CA THR A 256 -7.31 -15.65 8.09
C THR A 256 -6.97 -16.50 9.32
N GLY A 257 -5.66 -16.74 9.55
CA GLY A 257 -5.08 -17.76 10.37
C GLY A 257 -4.24 -18.70 9.50
N SER A 258 -4.63 -18.85 8.23
CA SER A 258 -3.83 -19.42 7.14
C SER A 258 -3.73 -18.42 6.02
N ASN A 259 -2.68 -18.48 5.21
CA ASN A 259 -2.53 -17.60 4.06
C ASN A 259 -3.61 -17.86 3.02
N VAL A 260 -4.08 -16.79 2.38
CA VAL A 260 -5.11 -16.86 1.33
C VAL A 260 -4.69 -16.05 0.10
N SER A 261 -5.33 -16.32 -1.05
CA SER A 261 -5.14 -15.57 -2.30
C SER A 261 -6.43 -14.93 -2.82
N MET A 262 -7.53 -14.99 -2.04
CA MET A 262 -8.81 -14.37 -2.41
C MET A 262 -8.68 -12.85 -2.59
N THR A 263 -9.57 -12.29 -3.40
CA THR A 263 -9.61 -10.85 -3.66
C THR A 263 -11.02 -10.28 -3.48
N ASN A 264 -11.10 -8.97 -3.21
CA ASN A 264 -12.34 -8.21 -3.16
C ASN A 264 -12.17 -6.96 -4.04
N LEU A 265 -13.01 -6.85 -5.03
CA LEU A 265 -13.05 -5.67 -5.90
C LEU A 265 -13.75 -4.52 -5.18
N VAL A 266 -13.30 -3.31 -5.43
CA VAL A 266 -13.92 -2.08 -4.92
C VAL A 266 -14.37 -1.25 -6.11
N SER A 267 -15.65 -0.88 -6.12
CA SER A 267 -16.22 -0.03 -7.17
C SER A 267 -15.69 1.40 -7.11
N ASN A 268 -15.95 2.20 -8.13
CA ASN A 268 -15.64 3.62 -8.16
C ASN A 268 -16.47 4.47 -7.16
N SER A 269 -17.43 3.87 -6.51
CA SER A 269 -18.21 4.48 -5.40
C SER A 269 -17.74 4.01 -4.01
N GLY A 270 -16.69 3.15 -3.94
CA GLY A 270 -16.12 2.64 -2.68
C GLY A 270 -16.86 1.43 -2.10
N VAL A 271 -17.74 0.79 -2.89
CA VAL A 271 -18.44 -0.43 -2.47
C VAL A 271 -17.53 -1.64 -2.66
N VAL A 272 -17.27 -2.38 -1.58
CA VAL A 272 -16.50 -3.63 -1.60
C VAL A 272 -17.39 -4.79 -2.00
N ALA A 273 -16.95 -5.56 -2.99
CA ALA A 273 -17.64 -6.79 -3.41
C ALA A 273 -17.27 -7.99 -2.52
N THR A 274 -18.06 -9.05 -2.56
CA THR A 274 -17.77 -10.33 -1.92
C THR A 274 -16.47 -10.95 -2.44
N ASP A 275 -15.99 -11.99 -1.73
CA ASP A 275 -14.75 -12.67 -2.09
C ASP A 275 -14.81 -13.25 -3.49
N THR A 276 -13.76 -13.02 -4.25
CA THR A 276 -13.48 -13.71 -5.53
C THR A 276 -12.45 -14.81 -5.25
N THR A 277 -12.64 -15.98 -5.87
CA THR A 277 -11.69 -17.09 -5.78
C THR A 277 -10.26 -16.62 -6.04
N GLY A 278 -9.35 -17.00 -5.16
CA GLY A 278 -7.96 -16.59 -5.22
C GLY A 278 -7.20 -17.18 -6.40
N VAL A 279 -6.21 -16.46 -6.88
CA VAL A 279 -5.29 -16.87 -7.94
C VAL A 279 -3.86 -16.81 -7.41
N GLY A 280 -3.03 -17.76 -7.82
CA GLY A 280 -1.62 -17.84 -7.44
C GLY A 280 -1.37 -18.32 -6.01
N THR A 281 -0.13 -18.26 -5.61
CA THR A 281 0.36 -18.75 -4.31
C THR A 281 -0.23 -17.94 -3.16
N VAL A 282 -0.86 -18.62 -2.22
CA VAL A 282 -1.44 -18.01 -1.00
C VAL A 282 -0.33 -17.37 -0.17
N ARG A 283 -0.48 -16.11 0.22
CA ARG A 283 0.54 -15.37 1.00
C ARG A 283 -0.02 -14.14 1.70
N ASN A 284 0.70 -13.65 2.68
CA ASN A 284 0.42 -12.41 3.39
C ASN A 284 1.62 -11.44 3.33
N SER A 285 1.49 -10.27 3.95
CA SER A 285 2.57 -9.28 4.10
C SER A 285 3.26 -8.91 2.78
N LEU A 286 2.51 -9.01 1.70
CA LEU A 286 2.86 -8.57 0.35
C LEU A 286 2.52 -7.09 0.19
N SER A 287 2.91 -6.50 -0.94
CA SER A 287 2.52 -5.13 -1.28
C SER A 287 1.90 -5.07 -2.68
N ALA A 288 1.29 -3.93 -3.00
CA ALA A 288 0.68 -3.73 -4.31
C ALA A 288 0.79 -2.27 -4.75
N ALA A 289 0.82 -2.06 -6.07
CA ALA A 289 0.84 -0.74 -6.68
C ALA A 289 0.15 -0.74 -8.04
N GLY A 290 -0.41 0.42 -8.41
CA GLY A 290 -0.90 0.66 -9.75
C GLY A 290 0.23 1.07 -10.71
N TYR A 291 0.13 0.63 -11.96
CA TYR A 291 1.05 0.99 -13.04
C TYR A 291 0.30 1.02 -14.39
N SER A 292 0.97 1.52 -15.44
CA SER A 292 0.42 1.65 -16.80
C SER A 292 -0.76 2.60 -16.93
N LEU A 293 -0.75 3.39 -17.98
CA LEU A 293 -1.87 4.25 -18.40
C LEU A 293 -2.74 3.60 -19.51
N SER A 294 -2.30 2.45 -20.00
CA SER A 294 -3.04 1.67 -21.01
C SER A 294 -3.81 0.53 -20.36
N ALA A 295 -5.07 0.38 -20.77
CA ALA A 295 -5.94 -0.73 -20.36
C ALA A 295 -5.44 -2.10 -20.83
#